data_7ce839429fa4cc23f8de1c0ad8ea6e89
#
_entry.id   7ce839429fa4cc23f8de1c0ad8ea6e89
#
_cell.length_a   1.000
_cell.length_b   1.000
_cell.length_c   1.000
_cell.angle_alpha   90.00
_cell.angle_beta   90.00
_cell.angle_gamma   90.00
#
_symmetry.space_group_name_H-M   'P 1'
#
loop_
_entity.id
_entity.type
_entity.pdbx_description
1 polymer ?
#
loop_
_entity_poly.entity_id
_entity_poly.type
_entity_poly.pdbx_seq_one_letter_code
_entity_poly.pdbx_strand_id
1 'polypeptide(L)'
;MKIKHLFVSILLVTGFQPMIAQSALRQQFVNSSVQEARPWTFWYWMFGAVTPEGITADLEAMHRIGLGGAYLMPIKGVEQGPQYEGKAQQLTPEWWRMVTHSMREADRLGMQLGMHICDGFALAGGPWITSEESMQKVVWSDTIVNGGNIRNLTLPMPEALDGYYEDIVTY
;
A
#
# COMPACT_ATOMS: atom_id res chain seq x y z
N MET A 1 -36.39 -43.62 -41.67
CA MET A 1 -37.05 -42.35 -41.28
C MET A 1 -36.90 -42.00 -39.77
N LYS A 2 -36.11 -42.75 -39.00
CA LYS A 2 -35.88 -42.47 -37.54
C LYS A 2 -34.58 -41.73 -37.19
N ILE A 3 -33.61 -41.69 -38.10
CA ILE A 3 -32.30 -41.08 -37.82
C ILE A 3 -32.31 -39.55 -37.99
N LYS A 4 -33.16 -39.00 -38.87
CA LYS A 4 -33.23 -37.53 -39.09
C LYS A 4 -33.76 -36.73 -37.87
N HIS A 5 -34.65 -37.34 -37.08
CA HIS A 5 -35.21 -36.68 -35.90
C HIS A 5 -34.24 -36.70 -34.71
N LEU A 6 -33.35 -37.67 -34.64
CA LEU A 6 -32.31 -37.77 -33.58
C LEU A 6 -31.25 -36.66 -33.72
N PHE A 7 -30.86 -36.37 -34.94
CA PHE A 7 -29.86 -35.31 -35.21
C PHE A 7 -30.40 -33.90 -34.93
N VAL A 8 -31.67 -33.63 -35.21
CA VAL A 8 -32.31 -32.33 -34.91
C VAL A 8 -32.45 -32.10 -33.40
N SER A 9 -32.79 -33.15 -32.65
CA SER A 9 -32.90 -33.06 -31.19
C SER A 9 -31.56 -32.83 -30.50
N ILE A 10 -30.45 -33.42 -30.98
CA ILE A 10 -29.12 -33.22 -30.44
C ILE A 10 -28.61 -31.80 -30.76
N LEU A 11 -28.90 -31.25 -31.94
CA LEU A 11 -28.52 -29.87 -32.30
C LEU A 11 -29.25 -28.81 -31.46
N LEU A 12 -30.50 -29.05 -31.07
CA LEU A 12 -31.28 -28.14 -30.22
C LEU A 12 -30.79 -28.14 -28.77
N VAL A 13 -30.30 -29.25 -28.24
CA VAL A 13 -29.76 -29.32 -26.87
C VAL A 13 -28.37 -28.66 -26.78
N THR A 14 -27.52 -28.79 -27.79
CA THR A 14 -26.17 -28.16 -27.78
C THR A 14 -26.23 -26.66 -28.05
N GLY A 15 -27.23 -26.12 -28.71
CA GLY A 15 -27.38 -24.69 -29.00
C GLY A 15 -27.82 -23.83 -27.80
N PHE A 16 -28.42 -24.42 -26.77
CA PHE A 16 -28.89 -23.67 -25.59
C PHE A 16 -27.87 -23.57 -24.47
N GLN A 17 -26.86 -24.42 -24.40
CA GLN A 17 -25.87 -24.43 -23.32
C GLN A 17 -25.01 -23.15 -23.22
N PRO A 18 -24.49 -22.54 -24.30
CA PRO A 18 -23.67 -21.34 -24.19
C PRO A 18 -24.46 -20.11 -23.70
N MET A 19 -25.72 -19.99 -24.00
CA MET A 19 -26.52 -18.85 -23.55
C MET A 19 -26.82 -18.89 -22.04
N ILE A 20 -26.99 -20.05 -21.45
CA ILE A 20 -27.27 -20.22 -20.01
C ILE A 20 -25.96 -19.94 -19.23
N ALA A 21 -24.84 -20.46 -19.70
CA ALA A 21 -23.54 -20.21 -19.10
C ALA A 21 -23.15 -18.71 -19.13
N GLN A 22 -23.42 -18.04 -20.24
CA GLN A 22 -23.13 -16.62 -20.40
C GLN A 22 -24.03 -15.73 -19.52
N SER A 23 -25.31 -16.11 -19.32
CA SER A 23 -26.20 -15.38 -18.42
C SER A 23 -25.82 -15.59 -16.95
N ALA A 24 -25.40 -16.79 -16.56
CA ALA A 24 -24.94 -17.11 -15.21
C ALA A 24 -23.62 -16.35 -14.87
N LEU A 25 -22.67 -16.33 -15.81
CA LEU A 25 -21.42 -15.58 -15.67
C LEU A 25 -21.66 -14.08 -15.51
N ARG A 26 -22.56 -13.52 -16.31
CA ARG A 26 -22.95 -12.11 -16.22
C ARG A 26 -23.62 -11.79 -14.88
N GLN A 27 -24.51 -12.64 -14.40
CA GLN A 27 -25.14 -12.47 -13.09
C GLN A 27 -24.12 -12.55 -11.96
N GLN A 28 -23.18 -13.48 -12.01
CA GLN A 28 -22.10 -13.58 -11.04
C GLN A 28 -21.20 -12.35 -11.05
N PHE A 29 -20.90 -11.79 -12.23
CA PHE A 29 -20.11 -10.58 -12.37
C PHE A 29 -20.82 -9.35 -11.81
N VAL A 30 -22.12 -9.18 -12.11
CA VAL A 30 -22.92 -8.04 -11.64
C VAL A 30 -23.24 -8.13 -10.14
N ASN A 31 -23.48 -9.35 -9.64
CA ASN A 31 -23.83 -9.62 -8.25
C ASN A 31 -22.70 -10.28 -7.48
N SER A 32 -21.45 -9.92 -7.79
CA SER A 32 -20.28 -10.48 -7.14
C SER A 32 -20.31 -10.18 -5.63
N SER A 33 -20.78 -11.17 -4.88
CA SER A 33 -20.75 -11.18 -3.41
C SER A 33 -19.53 -11.93 -2.85
N VAL A 34 -18.61 -12.33 -3.74
CA VAL A 34 -17.44 -13.12 -3.38
C VAL A 34 -16.48 -12.22 -2.60
N GLN A 35 -16.18 -12.60 -1.36
CA GLN A 35 -15.32 -11.83 -0.45
C GLN A 35 -13.96 -11.53 -1.07
N GLU A 36 -13.38 -12.46 -1.82
CA GLU A 36 -12.10 -12.34 -2.48
C GLU A 36 -12.07 -11.28 -3.60
N ALA A 37 -13.25 -10.96 -4.16
CA ALA A 37 -13.40 -9.96 -5.22
C ALA A 37 -13.69 -8.54 -4.68
N ARG A 38 -13.91 -8.39 -3.38
CA ARG A 38 -14.15 -7.08 -2.78
C ARG A 38 -12.88 -6.25 -2.73
N PRO A 39 -12.95 -4.95 -3.04
CA PRO A 39 -11.80 -4.08 -2.96
C PRO A 39 -11.30 -3.90 -1.53
N TRP A 40 -10.03 -3.58 -1.40
CA TRP A 40 -9.40 -3.22 -0.14
C TRP A 40 -8.97 -1.75 -0.19
N THR A 41 -8.79 -1.14 0.99
CA THR A 41 -8.29 0.22 1.12
C THR A 41 -7.11 0.29 2.07
N PHE A 42 -6.24 1.29 1.88
CA PHE A 42 -5.31 1.70 2.92
C PHE A 42 -6.08 2.40 4.04
N TRP A 43 -5.71 2.09 5.29
CA TRP A 43 -6.30 2.67 6.48
C TRP A 43 -5.21 3.27 7.34
N TYR A 44 -5.03 4.57 7.19
CA TYR A 44 -3.94 5.30 7.82
C TYR A 44 -4.24 5.63 9.28
N TRP A 45 -3.35 5.21 10.17
CA TRP A 45 -3.34 5.61 11.57
C TRP A 45 -2.29 6.68 11.77
N MET A 46 -2.70 7.93 11.61
CA MET A 46 -1.80 9.07 11.69
C MET A 46 -1.48 9.39 13.15
N PHE A 47 -0.19 9.37 13.49
CA PHE A 47 0.34 9.84 14.79
C PHE A 47 -0.23 9.10 16.02
N GLY A 48 -0.77 7.91 15.87
CA GLY A 48 -1.43 7.18 16.94
C GLY A 48 -2.77 7.80 17.41
N ALA A 49 -3.36 8.67 16.59
CA ALA A 49 -4.62 9.36 16.89
C ALA A 49 -5.84 8.49 16.58
N VAL A 50 -5.94 7.34 17.25
CA VAL A 50 -7.04 6.38 17.08
C VAL A 50 -7.69 6.05 18.44
N THR A 51 -8.99 5.78 18.38
CA THR A 51 -9.78 5.34 19.55
C THR A 51 -10.60 4.09 19.18
N PRO A 52 -11.05 3.29 20.14
CA PRO A 52 -11.89 2.13 19.86
C PRO A 52 -13.17 2.50 19.09
N GLU A 53 -13.80 3.60 19.46
CA GLU A 53 -15.04 4.08 18.83
C GLU A 53 -14.79 4.52 17.39
N GLY A 54 -13.68 5.23 17.15
CA GLY A 54 -13.26 5.65 15.80
C GLY A 54 -12.95 4.45 14.92
N ILE A 55 -12.20 3.48 15.44
CA ILE A 55 -11.88 2.22 14.75
C ILE A 55 -13.15 1.47 14.33
N THR A 56 -14.09 1.32 15.26
CA THR A 56 -15.37 0.67 14.99
C THR A 56 -16.15 1.43 13.91
N ALA A 57 -16.25 2.74 14.01
CA ALA A 57 -16.98 3.58 13.06
C ALA A 57 -16.36 3.50 11.65
N ASP A 58 -15.04 3.53 11.53
CA ASP A 58 -14.32 3.42 10.26
C ASP A 58 -14.58 2.07 9.61
N LEU A 59 -14.40 0.97 10.34
CA LEU A 59 -14.61 -0.38 9.80
C LEU A 59 -16.06 -0.63 9.40
N GLU A 60 -17.03 -0.15 10.17
CA GLU A 60 -18.44 -0.20 9.81
C GLU A 60 -18.76 0.61 8.55
N ALA A 61 -18.12 1.77 8.38
CA ALA A 61 -18.28 2.57 7.17
C ALA A 61 -17.68 1.85 5.95
N MET A 62 -16.49 1.27 6.09
CA MET A 62 -15.84 0.48 5.05
C MET A 62 -16.68 -0.74 4.65
N HIS A 63 -17.19 -1.49 5.63
CA HIS A 63 -18.09 -2.63 5.40
C HIS A 63 -19.36 -2.21 4.65
N ARG A 64 -20.00 -1.11 5.07
CA ARG A 64 -21.26 -0.60 4.49
C ARG A 64 -21.12 -0.23 3.01
N ILE A 65 -19.95 0.27 2.59
CA ILE A 65 -19.69 0.57 1.17
C ILE A 65 -19.16 -0.62 0.37
N GLY A 66 -19.04 -1.81 0.99
CA GLY A 66 -18.70 -3.05 0.31
C GLY A 66 -17.23 -3.39 0.24
N LEU A 67 -16.36 -2.75 1.06
CA LEU A 67 -14.95 -3.16 1.15
C LEU A 67 -14.83 -4.54 1.80
N GLY A 68 -13.92 -5.35 1.27
CA GLY A 68 -13.60 -6.69 1.76
C GLY A 68 -12.54 -6.70 2.83
N GLY A 69 -11.74 -5.64 2.91
CA GLY A 69 -10.66 -5.52 3.88
C GLY A 69 -9.98 -4.17 3.89
N ALA A 70 -9.08 -4.01 4.84
CA ALA A 70 -8.27 -2.81 5.00
C ALA A 70 -6.81 -3.17 5.32
N TYR A 71 -5.88 -2.34 4.83
CA TYR A 71 -4.47 -2.37 5.23
C TYR A 71 -4.24 -1.28 6.28
N LEU A 72 -4.14 -1.68 7.56
CA LEU A 72 -3.74 -0.80 8.63
C LEU A 72 -2.30 -0.34 8.40
N MET A 73 -2.12 0.95 8.23
CA MET A 73 -0.83 1.58 7.98
C MET A 73 -0.56 2.65 9.04
N PRO A 74 0.26 2.35 10.06
CA PRO A 74 0.64 3.35 11.03
C PRO A 74 1.61 4.35 10.39
N ILE A 75 1.39 5.64 10.65
CA ILE A 75 2.24 6.72 10.17
C ILE A 75 2.57 7.64 11.35
N LYS A 76 3.81 7.62 11.78
CA LYS A 76 4.32 8.50 12.83
C LYS A 76 4.40 9.96 12.34
N GLY A 77 4.66 10.15 11.04
CA GLY A 77 4.70 11.45 10.43
C GLY A 77 6.07 12.12 10.48
N VAL A 78 6.11 13.32 9.92
CA VAL A 78 7.27 14.22 9.93
C VAL A 78 7.24 15.13 11.17
N GLU A 79 8.29 15.91 11.40
CA GLU A 79 8.50 16.76 12.57
C GLU A 79 7.34 17.71 12.94
N GLN A 80 6.49 18.07 11.97
CA GLN A 80 5.28 18.85 12.22
C GLN A 80 4.09 17.90 12.33
N GLY A 81 3.89 17.34 13.52
CA GLY A 81 2.74 16.49 13.84
C GLY A 81 1.40 17.24 13.82
N PRO A 82 0.28 16.52 13.95
CA PRO A 82 -1.04 17.11 14.04
C PRO A 82 -1.17 18.00 15.29
N GLN A 83 -2.19 18.84 15.33
CA GLN A 83 -2.47 19.73 16.46
C GLN A 83 -2.79 18.99 17.78
N TYR A 84 -2.98 17.68 17.74
CA TYR A 84 -3.17 16.83 18.91
C TYR A 84 -2.36 15.53 18.78
N GLU A 85 -1.79 15.10 19.87
CA GLU A 85 -1.08 13.83 19.94
C GLU A 85 -2.04 12.67 20.22
N GLY A 86 -1.91 11.61 19.44
CA GLY A 86 -2.59 10.36 19.69
C GLY A 86 -1.94 9.60 20.86
N LYS A 87 -2.75 8.84 21.59
CA LYS A 87 -2.26 8.02 22.71
C LYS A 87 -1.69 6.67 22.27
N ALA A 88 -2.11 6.17 21.10
CA ALA A 88 -1.72 4.86 20.59
C ALA A 88 -0.46 4.95 19.75
N GLN A 89 0.64 5.39 20.34
CA GLN A 89 1.94 5.42 19.67
C GLN A 89 2.36 4.02 19.27
N GLN A 90 2.90 3.89 18.05
CA GLN A 90 3.27 2.59 17.45
C GLN A 90 4.13 1.74 18.40
N LEU A 91 3.83 0.45 18.47
CA LEU A 91 4.47 -0.57 19.31
C LEU A 91 4.28 -0.41 20.83
N THR A 92 3.56 0.60 21.31
CA THR A 92 3.18 0.69 22.73
C THR A 92 2.08 -0.30 23.09
N PRO A 93 1.89 -0.61 24.40
CA PRO A 93 0.77 -1.45 24.84
C PRO A 93 -0.60 -0.91 24.41
N GLU A 94 -0.76 0.42 24.38
CA GLU A 94 -1.97 1.08 23.90
C GLU A 94 -2.23 0.79 22.42
N TRP A 95 -1.18 0.91 21.59
CA TRP A 95 -1.26 0.60 20.18
C TRP A 95 -1.68 -0.85 19.92
N TRP A 96 -1.10 -1.81 20.65
CA TRP A 96 -1.48 -3.21 20.54
C TRP A 96 -2.91 -3.49 20.98
N ARG A 97 -3.45 -2.73 21.94
CA ARG A 97 -4.87 -2.80 22.30
C ARG A 97 -5.75 -2.33 21.15
N MET A 98 -5.37 -1.25 20.47
CA MET A 98 -6.10 -0.74 19.31
C MET A 98 -6.05 -1.73 18.15
N VAL A 99 -4.88 -2.31 17.86
CA VAL A 99 -4.74 -3.37 16.83
C VAL A 99 -5.63 -4.56 17.15
N THR A 100 -5.61 -5.03 18.40
CA THR A 100 -6.46 -6.15 18.83
C THR A 100 -7.94 -5.82 18.70
N HIS A 101 -8.35 -4.60 19.03
CA HIS A 101 -9.72 -4.13 18.83
C HIS A 101 -10.10 -4.13 17.34
N SER A 102 -9.22 -3.62 16.49
CA SER A 102 -9.43 -3.62 15.03
C SER A 102 -9.60 -5.03 14.46
N MET A 103 -8.81 -5.99 14.92
CA MET A 103 -8.93 -7.38 14.49
C MET A 103 -10.28 -7.98 14.87
N ARG A 104 -10.77 -7.71 16.08
CA ARG A 104 -12.08 -8.18 16.55
C ARG A 104 -13.23 -7.54 15.78
N GLU A 105 -13.15 -6.25 15.51
CA GLU A 105 -14.16 -5.53 14.75
C GLU A 105 -14.18 -5.97 13.28
N ALA A 106 -13.02 -6.18 12.66
CA ALA A 106 -12.93 -6.71 11.31
C ALA A 106 -13.55 -8.12 11.22
N ASP A 107 -13.23 -8.99 12.18
CA ASP A 107 -13.83 -10.33 12.29
C ASP A 107 -15.37 -10.26 12.46
N ARG A 108 -15.86 -9.42 13.35
CA ARG A 108 -17.30 -9.18 13.56
C ARG A 108 -18.03 -8.79 12.28
N LEU A 109 -17.37 -8.03 11.41
CA LEU A 109 -17.91 -7.53 10.15
C LEU A 109 -17.63 -8.47 8.95
N GLY A 110 -16.92 -9.57 9.16
CA GLY A 110 -16.49 -10.47 8.07
C GLY A 110 -15.51 -9.79 7.11
N MET A 111 -14.76 -8.79 7.56
CA MET A 111 -13.72 -8.11 6.82
C MET A 111 -12.36 -8.72 7.11
N GLN A 112 -11.45 -8.59 6.16
CA GLN A 112 -10.04 -8.95 6.35
C GLN A 112 -9.23 -7.72 6.78
N LEU A 113 -8.23 -7.94 7.63
CA LEU A 113 -7.32 -6.90 8.07
C LEU A 113 -5.88 -7.32 7.78
N GLY A 114 -5.20 -6.53 6.94
CA GLY A 114 -3.76 -6.57 6.76
C GLY A 114 -3.09 -5.50 7.62
N MET A 115 -1.82 -5.70 7.97
CA MET A 115 -1.06 -4.70 8.72
C MET A 115 0.27 -4.44 8.03
N HIS A 116 0.61 -3.18 7.87
CA HIS A 116 1.92 -2.75 7.43
C HIS A 116 2.91 -2.82 8.60
N ILE A 117 4.06 -3.44 8.36
CA ILE A 117 5.04 -3.73 9.43
C ILE A 117 6.09 -2.62 9.62
N CYS A 118 5.92 -1.49 8.97
CA CYS A 118 6.82 -0.34 9.07
C CYS A 118 6.05 0.96 9.34
N ASP A 119 6.75 2.04 9.57
CA ASP A 119 6.19 3.38 9.71
C ASP A 119 5.97 4.00 8.32
N GLY A 120 4.72 4.18 7.94
CA GLY A 120 4.38 4.70 6.62
C GLY A 120 4.95 3.86 5.49
N PHE A 121 5.71 4.49 4.61
CA PHE A 121 6.35 3.84 3.46
C PHE A 121 7.83 3.50 3.68
N ALA A 122 8.34 3.66 4.89
CA ALA A 122 9.74 3.45 5.24
C ALA A 122 10.08 1.98 5.47
N LEU A 123 10.04 1.16 4.42
CA LEU A 123 10.28 -0.29 4.50
C LEU A 123 11.72 -0.66 4.88
N ALA A 124 12.69 0.20 4.60
CA ALA A 124 14.12 -0.07 4.76
C ALA A 124 14.82 1.00 5.62
N GLY A 125 14.10 1.71 6.46
CA GLY A 125 14.65 2.76 7.33
C GLY A 125 14.60 2.39 8.80
N GLY A 126 15.44 3.05 9.59
CA GLY A 126 15.45 2.94 11.04
C GLY A 126 16.63 3.68 11.65
N PRO A 127 16.66 3.89 12.98
CA PRO A 127 17.71 4.66 13.65
C PRO A 127 19.10 4.03 13.58
N TRP A 128 19.21 2.81 13.09
CA TRP A 128 20.45 2.09 12.86
C TRP A 128 21.05 2.30 11.45
N ILE A 129 20.31 2.94 10.54
CA ILE A 129 20.80 3.22 9.19
C ILE A 129 21.66 4.48 9.22
N THR A 130 22.89 4.35 8.76
CA THR A 130 23.84 5.46 8.61
C THR A 130 23.63 6.18 7.27
N SER A 131 24.19 7.37 7.11
CA SER A 131 24.16 8.10 5.83
C SER A 131 24.79 7.29 4.69
N GLU A 132 25.84 6.52 4.98
CA GLU A 132 26.52 5.62 4.05
C GLU A 132 25.64 4.45 3.57
N GLU A 133 24.79 3.92 4.47
CA GLU A 133 23.86 2.80 4.18
C GLU A 133 22.52 3.26 3.62
N SER A 134 22.27 4.56 3.60
CA SER A 134 21.02 5.13 3.13
C SER A 134 20.93 5.16 1.60
N MET A 135 19.77 5.50 1.06
CA MET A 135 19.55 5.68 -0.36
C MET A 135 20.42 6.82 -0.88
N GLN A 136 21.24 6.55 -1.91
CA GLN A 136 22.19 7.47 -2.49
C GLN A 136 21.56 8.31 -3.62
N LYS A 137 22.04 9.54 -3.78
CA LYS A 137 21.67 10.44 -4.86
C LYS A 137 22.94 10.87 -5.60
N VAL A 138 22.94 10.73 -6.92
CA VAL A 138 24.03 11.28 -7.75
C VAL A 138 23.90 12.81 -7.78
N VAL A 139 24.96 13.49 -7.39
CA VAL A 139 25.10 14.95 -7.45
C VAL A 139 26.33 15.30 -8.26
N TRP A 140 26.43 16.53 -8.74
CA TRP A 140 27.58 17.01 -9.50
C TRP A 140 27.83 18.49 -9.22
N SER A 141 29.04 18.91 -9.44
CA SER A 141 29.42 20.31 -9.54
C SER A 141 30.30 20.51 -10.76
N ASP A 142 30.32 21.70 -11.28
CA ASP A 142 31.16 22.07 -12.41
C ASP A 142 31.89 23.39 -12.12
N THR A 143 33.02 23.60 -12.80
CA THR A 143 33.82 24.81 -12.69
C THR A 143 34.36 25.19 -14.05
N ILE A 144 34.14 26.43 -14.43
CA ILE A 144 34.71 27.00 -15.66
C ILE A 144 36.10 27.54 -15.35
N VAL A 145 37.09 27.04 -16.06
CA VAL A 145 38.47 27.52 -15.96
C VAL A 145 38.93 28.16 -17.27
N ASN A 146 39.63 29.26 -17.20
CA ASN A 146 40.29 29.85 -18.37
C ASN A 146 41.48 28.99 -18.78
N GLY A 147 41.65 28.79 -20.09
CA GLY A 147 42.77 28.02 -20.63
C GLY A 147 44.09 28.59 -20.20
N GLY A 148 45.14 27.75 -20.16
CA GLY A 148 46.47 28.10 -19.73
C GLY A 148 47.16 26.95 -19.01
N ASN A 149 48.24 27.25 -18.30
CA ASN A 149 49.03 26.25 -17.58
C ASN A 149 48.46 26.02 -16.17
N ILE A 150 47.39 25.22 -16.07
CA ILE A 150 46.76 24.89 -14.81
C ILE A 150 47.48 23.70 -14.20
N ARG A 151 48.12 23.88 -13.02
CA ARG A 151 48.85 22.82 -12.34
C ARG A 151 48.10 22.21 -11.16
N ASN A 152 47.36 23.02 -10.42
CA ASN A 152 46.56 22.57 -9.27
C ASN A 152 45.24 23.33 -9.29
N LEU A 153 44.14 22.59 -9.34
CA LEU A 153 42.79 23.11 -9.25
C LEU A 153 42.04 22.32 -8.18
N THR A 154 41.48 23.02 -7.21
CA THR A 154 40.54 22.42 -6.28
C THR A 154 39.16 22.64 -6.83
N LEU A 155 38.47 21.55 -7.12
CA LEU A 155 37.07 21.59 -7.58
C LEU A 155 36.14 21.80 -6.38
N PRO A 156 35.01 22.51 -6.58
CA PRO A 156 34.00 22.64 -5.54
C PRO A 156 33.32 21.29 -5.33
N MET A 157 33.25 20.88 -4.07
CA MET A 157 32.53 19.69 -3.69
C MET A 157 31.01 19.98 -3.74
N PRO A 158 30.17 19.09 -4.30
CA PRO A 158 28.72 19.19 -4.19
C PRO A 158 28.25 19.18 -2.73
N GLU A 159 27.05 19.67 -2.48
CA GLU A 159 26.46 19.65 -1.15
C GLU A 159 26.26 18.19 -0.71
N ALA A 160 26.88 17.83 0.41
CA ALA A 160 26.71 16.52 1.04
C ALA A 160 25.49 16.52 1.95
N LEU A 161 24.57 15.58 1.76
CA LEU A 161 23.47 15.34 2.69
C LEU A 161 23.98 14.51 3.88
N ASP A 162 23.63 14.92 5.08
CA ASP A 162 23.99 14.23 6.33
C ASP A 162 25.49 13.91 6.47
N GLY A 163 26.35 14.72 5.81
CA GLY A 163 27.79 14.63 5.92
C GLY A 163 28.45 13.48 5.14
N TYR A 164 27.69 12.71 4.37
CA TYR A 164 28.24 11.65 3.52
C TYR A 164 28.38 12.11 2.08
N TYR A 165 29.57 11.89 1.50
CA TYR A 165 29.90 12.15 0.11
C TYR A 165 30.97 11.17 -0.37
N GLU A 166 30.81 10.64 -1.56
CA GLU A 166 31.79 9.78 -2.22
C GLU A 166 31.99 10.22 -3.67
N ASP A 167 33.27 10.44 -4.06
CA ASP A 167 33.63 10.76 -5.43
C ASP A 167 33.44 9.54 -6.35
N ILE A 168 32.65 9.71 -7.41
CA ILE A 168 32.48 8.68 -8.43
C ILE A 168 33.48 8.89 -9.55
N VAL A 169 33.51 10.10 -10.13
CA VAL A 169 34.40 10.45 -11.26
C VAL A 169 34.55 11.96 -11.43
N THR A 170 35.71 12.37 -11.86
CA THR A 170 36.01 13.75 -12.31
C THR A 170 36.51 13.66 -13.76
N TYR A 171 36.02 14.53 -14.62
CA TYR A 171 36.41 14.62 -16.05
C TYR A 171 37.27 15.84 -16.31
#